data_277bf7c8c07b53999243d36d15d39604
#
_entry.id   277bf7c8c07b53999243d36d15d39604
#
_cell.length_a   1.000
_cell.length_b   1.000
_cell.length_c   1.000
_cell.angle_alpha   90.00
_cell.angle_beta   90.00
_cell.angle_gamma   90.00
#
_symmetry.space_group_name_H-M   'P 1'
#
loop_
_entity.id
_entity.type
_entity.pdbx_description
1 polymer ?
#
loop_
_entity_poly.entity_id
_entity_poly.type
_entity_poly.pdbx_seq_one_letter_code
_entity_poly.pdbx_strand_id
1 'polypeptide(L)'
;MIEQAVTFSIEAAHLSEGDPRVHGHSYLVEVWSSTLRDFKTMETEIDAVRSVVDHTFLNDSIGGTTMEHLAQWLLARFALLPATKVIVRRPTLGYAVEARPEA
;
A
#
# COMPACT_ATOMS: atom_id res chain seq x y z
N MET A 1 18.70 -14.31 6.63
CA MET A 1 18.38 -13.19 5.71
C MET A 1 17.89 -12.00 6.52
N ILE A 2 18.25 -10.80 6.11
CA ILE A 2 17.77 -9.57 6.74
C ILE A 2 16.86 -8.84 5.75
N GLU A 3 15.75 -8.35 6.23
CA GLU A 3 14.88 -7.48 5.46
C GLU A 3 14.60 -6.21 6.25
N GLN A 4 14.37 -5.14 5.52
CA GLN A 4 13.97 -3.85 6.08
C GLN A 4 12.53 -3.56 5.72
N ALA A 5 11.83 -2.84 6.59
CA ALA A 5 10.48 -2.37 6.29
C ALA A 5 10.33 -0.91 6.65
N VAL A 6 9.51 -0.22 5.88
CA VAL A 6 8.99 1.10 6.23
C VAL A 6 7.48 0.98 6.32
N THR A 7 6.93 1.55 7.38
CA THR A 7 5.49 1.54 7.65
C THR A 7 4.95 2.95 7.50
N PHE A 8 3.80 3.07 6.84
CA PHE A 8 3.14 4.36 6.66
C PHE A 8 1.64 4.17 6.56
N SER A 9 0.89 5.25 6.76
CA SER A 9 -0.56 5.23 6.66
C SER A 9 -1.04 5.89 5.38
N ILE A 10 -2.18 5.42 4.89
CA ILE A 10 -2.93 6.02 3.78
C ILE A 10 -4.35 6.26 4.29
N GLU A 11 -4.84 7.47 4.11
CA GLU A 11 -6.25 7.81 4.33
C GLU A 11 -6.88 7.95 2.95
N ALA A 12 -7.87 7.13 2.62
CA ALA A 12 -8.45 7.15 1.29
C ALA A 12 -9.93 6.80 1.31
N ALA A 13 -10.64 7.31 0.32
CA ALA A 13 -12.05 7.02 0.11
C ALA A 13 -12.22 6.01 -1.02
N HIS A 14 -13.31 5.28 -0.97
CA HIS A 14 -13.69 4.39 -2.06
C HIS A 14 -15.21 4.19 -2.13
N LEU A 15 -15.65 3.74 -3.29
CA LEU A 15 -17.00 3.23 -3.50
C LEU A 15 -16.86 1.75 -3.83
N SER A 16 -17.28 0.89 -2.92
CA SER A 16 -17.16 -0.55 -3.09
C SER A 16 -18.47 -1.18 -3.55
N GLU A 17 -18.34 -2.33 -4.20
CA GLU A 17 -19.50 -3.12 -4.58
C GLU A 17 -20.26 -3.55 -3.33
N GLY A 18 -21.58 -3.40 -3.35
CA GLY A 18 -22.43 -3.74 -2.22
C GLY A 18 -22.67 -2.60 -1.23
N ASP A 19 -21.96 -1.49 -1.33
CA ASP A 19 -22.22 -0.29 -0.55
C ASP A 19 -22.31 0.91 -1.50
N PRO A 20 -23.51 1.53 -1.63
CA PRO A 20 -23.70 2.62 -2.58
C PRO A 20 -23.12 3.96 -2.11
N ARG A 21 -22.50 4.02 -0.94
CA ARG A 21 -21.97 5.26 -0.39
C ARG A 21 -20.47 5.33 -0.52
N VAL A 22 -19.97 6.49 -0.93
CA VAL A 22 -18.54 6.79 -0.84
C VAL A 22 -18.20 6.91 0.64
N HIS A 23 -17.17 6.18 1.07
CA HIS A 23 -16.69 6.23 2.45
C HIS A 23 -15.18 6.05 2.49
N GLY A 24 -14.58 6.38 3.62
CA GLY A 24 -13.14 6.37 3.78
C GLY A 24 -12.66 5.36 4.80
N HIS A 25 -11.40 4.96 4.65
CA HIS A 25 -10.72 4.09 5.60
C HIS A 25 -9.30 4.57 5.84
N SER A 26 -8.79 4.21 7.02
CA SER A 26 -7.37 4.31 7.34
C SER A 26 -6.70 2.98 7.04
N TYR A 27 -5.68 2.99 6.20
CA TYR A 27 -4.88 1.81 5.89
C TYR A 27 -3.49 1.99 6.49
N LEU A 28 -2.97 0.93 7.09
CA LEU A 28 -1.57 0.86 7.51
C LEU A 28 -0.83 -0.03 6.52
N VAL A 29 0.24 0.51 5.94
CA VAL A 29 0.98 -0.18 4.88
C VAL A 29 2.40 -0.46 5.37
N GLU A 30 2.89 -1.67 5.10
CA GLU A 30 4.29 -2.05 5.31
C GLU A 30 4.89 -2.43 3.97
N VAL A 31 6.02 -1.83 3.65
CA VAL A 31 6.80 -2.19 2.46
C VAL A 31 8.10 -2.81 2.91
N TRP A 32 8.33 -4.04 2.50
CA TRP A 32 9.51 -4.83 2.88
C TRP A 32 10.47 -4.99 1.72
N SER A 33 11.76 -4.94 2.00
CA SER A 33 12.81 -5.17 1.00
C SER A 33 13.98 -5.93 1.62
N SER A 34 14.56 -6.85 0.86
CA SER A 34 15.80 -7.55 1.22
C SER A 34 17.05 -6.87 0.67
N THR A 35 16.88 -5.89 -0.22
CA THR A 35 17.96 -5.03 -0.68
C THR A 35 18.14 -3.92 0.33
N LEU A 36 19.15 -4.06 1.20
CA LEU A 36 19.35 -3.13 2.31
C LEU A 36 19.79 -1.76 1.80
N ARG A 37 19.08 -0.73 2.27
CA ARG A 37 19.32 0.66 1.90
C ARG A 37 19.20 1.55 3.12
N ASP A 38 19.65 2.79 2.98
CA ASP A 38 19.37 3.81 3.97
C ASP A 38 17.87 4.07 4.06
N PHE A 39 17.33 4.10 5.28
CA PHE A 39 15.90 4.31 5.50
C PHE A 39 15.38 5.64 4.92
N LYS A 40 16.20 6.69 4.94
CA LYS A 40 15.80 7.97 4.35
C LYS A 40 15.59 7.87 2.85
N THR A 41 16.41 7.09 2.17
CA THR A 41 16.24 6.82 0.73
C THR A 41 14.95 6.06 0.48
N MET A 42 14.67 5.04 1.30
CA MET A 42 13.42 4.29 1.21
C MET A 42 12.20 5.18 1.44
N GLU A 43 12.23 6.01 2.46
CA GLU A 43 11.15 6.95 2.77
C GLU A 43 10.86 7.90 1.60
N THR A 44 11.90 8.41 0.95
CA THR A 44 11.74 9.31 -0.19
C THR A 44 11.03 8.63 -1.35
N GLU A 45 11.43 7.41 -1.68
CA GLU A 45 10.80 6.62 -2.74
C GLU A 45 9.34 6.29 -2.39
N ILE A 46 9.09 5.93 -1.13
CA ILE A 46 7.76 5.59 -0.64
C ILE A 46 6.85 6.82 -0.65
N ASP A 47 7.33 7.97 -0.21
CA ASP A 47 6.53 9.19 -0.17
C ASP A 47 6.05 9.61 -1.56
N ALA A 48 6.87 9.41 -2.58
CA ALA A 48 6.47 9.70 -3.96
C ALA A 48 5.27 8.84 -4.39
N VAL A 49 5.26 7.57 -4.03
CA VAL A 49 4.15 6.65 -4.33
C VAL A 49 2.94 6.94 -3.44
N ARG A 50 3.17 7.15 -2.15
CA ARG A 50 2.12 7.47 -1.17
C ARG A 50 1.31 8.70 -1.61
N SER A 51 1.98 9.72 -2.12
CA SER A 51 1.33 10.97 -2.55
C SER A 51 0.30 10.77 -3.67
N VAL A 52 0.39 9.69 -4.42
CA VAL A 52 -0.56 9.38 -5.50
C VAL A 52 -1.89 8.87 -4.93
N VAL A 53 -1.88 8.21 -3.77
CA VAL A 53 -3.06 7.52 -3.23
C VAL A 53 -3.58 8.13 -1.93
N ASP A 54 -2.73 8.79 -1.14
CA ASP A 54 -3.14 9.37 0.13
C ASP A 54 -4.11 10.53 -0.07
N HIS A 55 -5.20 10.54 0.70
CA HIS A 55 -6.27 11.53 0.59
C HIS A 55 -6.92 11.58 -0.80
N THR A 56 -7.07 10.43 -1.44
CA THR A 56 -7.68 10.34 -2.77
C THR A 56 -8.90 9.42 -2.77
N PHE A 57 -9.64 9.45 -3.87
CA PHE A 57 -10.69 8.49 -4.17
C PHE A 57 -10.06 7.34 -4.96
N LEU A 58 -9.91 6.18 -4.33
CA LEU A 58 -9.17 5.03 -4.89
C LEU A 58 -9.73 4.54 -6.23
N ASN A 59 -11.04 4.61 -6.43
CA ASN A 59 -11.67 4.25 -7.70
C ASN A 59 -11.06 5.02 -8.88
N ASP A 60 -10.69 6.28 -8.64
CA ASP A 60 -10.06 7.13 -9.66
C ASP A 60 -8.53 6.99 -9.65
N SER A 61 -7.91 7.03 -8.47
CA SER A 61 -6.44 7.09 -8.39
C SER A 61 -5.77 5.78 -8.79
N ILE A 62 -6.36 4.63 -8.47
CA ILE A 62 -5.77 3.32 -8.77
C ILE A 62 -6.70 2.40 -9.56
N GLY A 63 -7.94 2.81 -9.79
CA GLY A 63 -8.91 2.02 -10.55
C GLY A 63 -9.41 0.77 -9.84
N GLY A 64 -9.28 0.70 -8.51
CA GLY A 64 -9.72 -0.46 -7.73
C GLY A 64 -10.23 -0.08 -6.36
N THR A 65 -10.96 -0.99 -5.72
CA THR A 65 -11.70 -0.68 -4.50
C THR A 65 -11.34 -1.57 -3.32
N THR A 66 -10.63 -2.69 -3.54
CA THR A 66 -10.34 -3.66 -2.49
C THR A 66 -8.94 -3.47 -1.91
N MET A 67 -8.71 -4.00 -0.70
CA MET A 67 -7.39 -4.03 -0.10
C MET A 67 -6.41 -4.84 -0.96
N GLU A 68 -6.89 -5.92 -1.58
CA GLU A 68 -6.09 -6.76 -2.49
C GLU A 68 -5.59 -5.97 -3.68
N HIS A 69 -6.47 -5.16 -4.27
CA HIS A 69 -6.10 -4.31 -5.40
C HIS A 69 -5.08 -3.25 -4.98
N LEU A 70 -5.30 -2.61 -3.83
CA LEU A 70 -4.37 -1.62 -3.29
C LEU A 70 -2.99 -2.23 -3.04
N ALA A 71 -2.94 -3.42 -2.43
CA ALA A 71 -1.68 -4.11 -2.15
C ALA A 71 -0.92 -4.45 -3.44
N GLN A 72 -1.60 -4.96 -4.45
CA GLN A 72 -0.99 -5.28 -5.74
C GLN A 72 -0.53 -4.02 -6.49
N TRP A 73 -1.34 -2.98 -6.45
CA TRP A 73 -0.97 -1.70 -7.06
C TRP A 73 0.30 -1.13 -6.43
N LEU A 74 0.37 -1.13 -5.10
CA LEU A 74 1.54 -0.67 -4.38
C LEU A 74 2.78 -1.53 -4.69
N LEU A 75 2.62 -2.84 -4.68
CA LEU A 75 3.74 -3.76 -4.99
C LEU A 75 4.34 -3.46 -6.36
N ALA A 76 3.50 -3.22 -7.37
CA ALA A 76 3.94 -2.90 -8.71
C ALA A 76 4.72 -1.57 -8.74
N ARG A 77 4.29 -0.59 -7.95
CA ARG A 77 4.97 0.72 -7.86
C ARG A 77 6.31 0.63 -7.15
N PHE A 78 6.46 -0.33 -6.24
CA PHE A 78 7.71 -0.53 -5.49
C PHE A 78 8.63 -1.58 -6.10
N ALA A 79 8.42 -1.97 -7.36
CA ALA A 79 9.24 -2.97 -8.03
C ALA A 79 10.71 -2.57 -8.14
N LEU A 80 11.02 -1.27 -8.23
CA LEU A 80 12.39 -0.76 -8.32
C LEU A 80 13.08 -0.60 -6.97
N LEU A 81 12.32 -0.64 -5.89
CA LEU A 81 12.86 -0.55 -4.53
C LEU A 81 13.91 -1.65 -4.24
N PRO A 82 13.81 -2.94 -4.59
CA PRO A 82 12.68 -3.78 -4.95
C PRO A 82 11.97 -4.35 -3.71
N ALA A 83 10.68 -4.21 -3.66
CA ALA A 83 9.90 -4.77 -2.57
C ALA A 83 9.81 -6.29 -2.65
N THR A 84 9.99 -6.96 -1.51
CA THR A 84 9.76 -8.41 -1.38
C THR A 84 8.33 -8.72 -1.03
N LYS A 85 7.64 -7.78 -0.39
CA LYS A 85 6.22 -7.86 -0.09
C LYS A 85 5.68 -6.50 0.30
N VAL A 86 4.40 -6.31 0.11
CA VAL A 86 3.63 -5.19 0.62
C VAL A 86 2.47 -5.75 1.44
N ILE A 87 2.31 -5.26 2.65
CA ILE A 87 1.19 -5.64 3.53
C ILE A 87 0.30 -4.41 3.70
N VAL A 88 -0.99 -4.57 3.44
CA VAL A 88 -1.99 -3.54 3.67
C VAL A 88 -2.90 -4.02 4.80
N ARG A 89 -3.06 -3.20 5.82
CA ARG A 89 -3.88 -3.54 6.99
C ARG A 89 -4.99 -2.51 7.19
N ARG A 90 -6.10 -3.00 7.73
CA ARG A 90 -7.12 -2.16 8.36
C ARG A 90 -7.15 -2.53 9.84
N PRO A 91 -6.30 -1.90 10.66
CA PRO A 91 -6.07 -2.35 12.04
C PRO A 91 -7.32 -2.38 12.91
N THR A 92 -8.25 -1.43 12.69
CA THR A 92 -9.49 -1.35 13.48
C THR A 92 -10.40 -2.56 13.29
N LEU A 93 -10.25 -3.27 12.16
CA LEU A 93 -11.03 -4.49 11.87
C LEU A 93 -10.19 -5.75 11.96
N GLY A 94 -8.89 -5.63 12.15
CA GLY A 94 -7.99 -6.78 12.21
C GLY A 94 -7.73 -7.44 10.86
N TYR A 95 -7.96 -6.74 9.75
CA TYR A 95 -7.77 -7.27 8.39
C TYR A 95 -6.38 -6.97 7.86
N ALA A 96 -5.81 -7.91 7.13
CA ALA A 96 -4.54 -7.73 6.44
C ALA A 96 -4.54 -8.48 5.11
N VAL A 97 -3.87 -7.88 4.13
CA VAL A 97 -3.61 -8.50 2.83
C VAL A 97 -2.11 -8.36 2.56
N GLU A 98 -1.50 -9.43 2.09
CA GLU A 98 -0.09 -9.44 1.71
C GLU A 98 0.03 -9.73 0.22
N ALA A 99 0.76 -8.87 -0.49
CA ALA A 99 1.09 -9.07 -1.89
C ALA A 99 2.59 -9.32 -2.02
N ARG A 100 2.96 -10.32 -2.82
CA ARG A 100 4.36 -10.69 -3.11
C ARG A 100 4.56 -10.78 -4.61
N PRO A 101 5.78 -10.52 -5.10
CA PRO A 101 6.09 -10.77 -6.51
C PRO A 101 5.86 -12.25 -6.83
N GLU A 102 5.35 -12.50 -8.03
CA GLU A 102 5.20 -13.87 -8.52
C GLU A 102 6.58 -14.48 -8.84
N ALA A 103 6.72 -15.76 -8.55
CA ALA A 103 7.96 -16.48 -8.78
C ALA A 103 8.23 -16.70 -10.28
#